data_441790478d32ac735bdde608f76ce57d
#
_entry.id   441790478d32ac735bdde608f76ce57d
#
_cell.length_a   1.000
_cell.length_b   1.000
_cell.length_c   1.000
_cell.angle_alpha   90.00
_cell.angle_beta   90.00
_cell.angle_gamma   90.00
#
_symmetry.space_group_name_H-M   'P 1'
#
loop_
_entity.id
_entity.type
_entity.pdbx_description
1 polymer ?
#
loop_
_entity_poly.entity_id
_entity_poly.type
_entity_poly.pdbx_seq_one_letter_code
_entity_poly.pdbx_strand_id
1 'polypeptide(L)'
;LAKKAGLKFERFHHISTAYVNRQLRKNEKRSFNNTYEQTKFEAELLFRQIENIPYTIYRPSIVSGNSVTGNLAASSIIYKFIILLSRNLLRKLPIDSDASLNIIPVNNFVNKMLAIGSKKESIGKTYHLTHQKNTEFRALLEQACSLLNVEPPEFVSRQQIEDIPNQIMQHIEVFMPYIRQSQKFEFQTEEGITNILPPCDNVISTLHNIIHNFSSSKK
;
A
#
# COMPACT_ATOMS: atom_id res chain seq x y z
N LEU A 1 -22.61 17.50 2.05
CA LEU A 1 -22.73 16.92 3.41
C LEU A 1 -22.09 17.84 4.45
N ALA A 2 -20.83 18.26 4.30
CA ALA A 2 -20.12 19.12 5.26
C ALA A 2 -20.86 20.46 5.52
N LYS A 3 -21.38 21.14 4.48
CA LYS A 3 -22.16 22.37 4.61
C LYS A 3 -23.53 22.16 5.28
N LYS A 4 -24.11 20.95 5.23
CA LYS A 4 -25.42 20.62 5.82
C LYS A 4 -25.33 20.20 7.29
N ALA A 5 -24.16 19.83 7.77
CA ALA A 5 -24.01 19.22 9.10
C ALA A 5 -24.13 20.22 10.26
N GLY A 6 -24.09 21.54 10.01
CA GLY A 6 -24.21 22.58 11.07
C GLY A 6 -23.17 22.47 12.20
N LEU A 7 -22.33 21.44 12.15
CA LEU A 7 -21.28 21.15 13.11
C LEU A 7 -20.00 21.92 12.73
N LYS A 8 -19.13 22.17 13.70
CA LYS A 8 -17.80 22.71 13.47
C LYS A 8 -17.00 21.74 12.58
N PHE A 9 -17.13 21.92 11.26
CA PHE A 9 -16.35 21.15 10.29
C PHE A 9 -14.94 21.76 10.24
N GLU A 10 -13.95 21.04 10.80
CA GLU A 10 -12.59 21.53 10.86
C GLU A 10 -11.82 21.26 9.57
N ARG A 11 -11.91 20.03 9.02
CA ARG A 11 -11.29 19.65 7.75
C ARG A 11 -11.77 18.30 7.23
N PHE A 12 -11.47 18.06 5.97
CA PHE A 12 -11.65 16.78 5.30
C PHE A 12 -10.30 16.04 5.23
N HIS A 13 -10.27 14.80 5.69
CA HIS A 13 -9.11 13.92 5.59
C HIS A 13 -9.31 12.97 4.42
N HIS A 14 -8.58 13.20 3.30
CA HIS A 14 -8.67 12.37 2.12
C HIS A 14 -7.55 11.34 2.08
N ILE A 15 -7.91 10.06 2.06
CA ILE A 15 -6.94 8.96 1.90
C ILE A 15 -6.85 8.62 0.41
N SER A 16 -5.71 8.98 -0.19
CA SER A 16 -5.32 8.67 -1.55
C SER A 16 -4.37 7.47 -1.58
N THR A 17 -3.38 7.48 -2.45
CA THR A 17 -2.31 6.48 -2.51
C THR A 17 -0.99 7.12 -2.98
N ALA A 18 0.13 6.61 -2.54
CA ALA A 18 1.44 7.05 -2.99
C ALA A 18 1.66 6.79 -4.50
N TYR A 19 0.94 5.84 -5.05
CA TYR A 19 1.06 5.42 -6.45
C TYR A 19 0.48 6.41 -7.45
N VAL A 20 -0.28 7.43 -7.03
CA VAL A 20 -0.70 8.55 -7.92
C VAL A 20 0.45 9.48 -8.28
N ASN A 21 1.55 9.45 -7.53
CA ASN A 21 2.72 10.30 -7.72
C ASN A 21 3.84 9.57 -8.48
N ARG A 22 3.52 8.99 -9.63
CA ARG A 22 4.56 8.43 -10.50
C ARG A 22 5.47 9.55 -10.98
N GLN A 23 6.79 9.39 -10.79
CA GLN A 23 7.77 10.30 -11.39
C GLN A 23 7.65 10.21 -12.91
N LEU A 24 7.21 11.32 -13.52
CA LEU A 24 7.13 11.44 -14.98
C LEU A 24 8.50 11.84 -15.49
N ARG A 25 9.01 11.15 -16.50
CA ARG A 25 10.13 11.66 -17.29
C ARG A 25 9.68 12.93 -18.01
N LYS A 26 10.63 13.85 -18.22
CA LYS A 26 10.38 15.09 -18.97
C LYS A 26 9.72 14.74 -20.32
N ASN A 27 8.50 15.23 -20.56
CA ASN A 27 7.65 14.97 -21.74
C ASN A 27 6.80 13.69 -21.76
N GLU A 28 6.71 12.92 -20.68
CA GLU A 28 5.75 11.83 -20.62
C GLU A 28 4.35 12.33 -20.19
N LYS A 29 3.30 11.87 -20.89
CA LYS A 29 1.94 12.05 -20.43
C LYS A 29 1.74 11.21 -19.17
N ARG A 30 1.03 11.75 -18.16
CA ARG A 30 0.70 11.01 -16.96
C ARG A 30 -0.08 9.76 -17.33
N SER A 31 0.46 8.58 -17.00
CA SER A 31 -0.17 7.29 -17.17
C SER A 31 -0.36 6.64 -15.81
N PHE A 32 -1.51 6.02 -15.59
CA PHE A 32 -1.82 5.25 -14.40
C PHE A 32 -1.71 3.76 -14.72
N ASN A 33 -1.31 2.96 -13.74
CA ASN A 33 -1.23 1.52 -13.92
C ASN A 33 -2.62 0.87 -13.98
N ASN A 34 -3.62 1.51 -13.38
CA ASN A 34 -4.99 1.03 -13.33
C ASN A 34 -5.98 2.16 -13.00
N THR A 35 -7.27 1.85 -13.08
CA THR A 35 -8.36 2.79 -12.77
C THR A 35 -8.39 3.23 -11.30
N TYR A 36 -7.87 2.42 -10.38
CA TYR A 36 -7.77 2.79 -8.96
C TYR A 36 -6.85 4.00 -8.77
N GLU A 37 -5.65 3.97 -9.35
CA GLU A 37 -4.72 5.11 -9.27
C GLU A 37 -5.32 6.35 -9.92
N GLN A 38 -5.96 6.19 -11.09
CA GLN A 38 -6.59 7.28 -11.81
C GLN A 38 -7.69 7.93 -10.97
N THR A 39 -8.63 7.15 -10.45
CA THR A 39 -9.77 7.69 -9.66
C THR A 39 -9.31 8.34 -8.36
N LYS A 40 -8.26 7.82 -7.71
CA LYS A 40 -7.65 8.47 -6.53
C LYS A 40 -7.04 9.81 -6.89
N PHE A 41 -6.35 9.91 -8.03
CA PHE A 41 -5.78 11.16 -8.51
C PHE A 41 -6.85 12.18 -8.89
N GLU A 42 -7.89 11.77 -9.61
CA GLU A 42 -9.03 12.63 -9.97
C GLU A 42 -9.73 13.19 -8.73
N ALA A 43 -9.91 12.35 -7.69
CA ALA A 43 -10.45 12.80 -6.41
C ALA A 43 -9.57 13.87 -5.74
N GLU A 44 -8.23 13.73 -5.80
CA GLU A 44 -7.33 14.77 -5.29
C GLU A 44 -7.49 16.10 -6.04
N LEU A 45 -7.66 16.05 -7.37
CA LEU A 45 -7.89 17.26 -8.17
C LEU A 45 -9.19 17.96 -7.77
N LEU A 46 -10.26 17.19 -7.53
CA LEU A 46 -11.53 17.75 -7.06
C LEU A 46 -11.36 18.47 -5.71
N PHE A 47 -10.63 17.88 -4.73
CA PHE A 47 -10.37 18.56 -3.46
C PHE A 47 -9.64 19.88 -3.62
N ARG A 48 -8.68 19.95 -4.55
CA ARG A 48 -7.90 21.17 -4.83
C ARG A 48 -8.71 22.27 -5.49
N GLN A 49 -9.80 21.90 -6.19
CA GLN A 49 -10.69 22.84 -6.89
C GLN A 49 -11.83 23.34 -5.99
N ILE A 50 -12.16 22.63 -4.92
CA ILE A 50 -13.25 23.03 -4.03
C ILE A 50 -12.76 24.15 -3.09
N GLU A 51 -13.28 25.34 -3.32
CA GLU A 51 -13.02 26.48 -2.43
C GLU A 51 -13.73 26.32 -1.07
N ASN A 52 -13.12 26.84 -0.03
CA ASN A 52 -13.65 26.92 1.33
C ASN A 52 -13.88 25.57 2.05
N ILE A 53 -13.31 24.48 1.58
CA ILE A 53 -13.26 23.22 2.34
C ILE A 53 -11.82 22.95 2.76
N PRO A 54 -11.48 23.09 4.05
CA PRO A 54 -10.16 22.70 4.54
C PRO A 54 -9.96 21.19 4.33
N TYR A 55 -8.85 20.77 3.74
CA TYR A 55 -8.53 19.37 3.52
C TYR A 55 -7.08 19.05 3.85
N THR A 56 -6.80 17.77 4.07
CA THR A 56 -5.45 17.20 4.09
C THR A 56 -5.48 15.88 3.32
N ILE A 57 -4.54 15.69 2.40
CA ILE A 57 -4.43 14.49 1.57
C ILE A 57 -3.32 13.60 2.12
N TYR A 58 -3.62 12.32 2.31
CA TYR A 58 -2.67 11.30 2.74
C TYR A 58 -2.48 10.27 1.63
N ARG A 59 -1.24 10.02 1.28
CA ARG A 59 -0.84 9.06 0.24
C ARG A 59 -0.08 7.89 0.87
N PRO A 60 -0.77 6.89 1.42
CA PRO A 60 -0.09 5.69 1.90
C PRO A 60 0.49 4.87 0.74
N SER A 61 1.55 4.12 1.04
CA SER A 61 1.99 2.99 0.23
C SER A 61 1.04 1.80 0.40
N ILE A 62 1.48 0.56 0.12
CA ILE A 62 0.67 -0.62 0.39
C ILE A 62 0.45 -0.75 1.89
N VAL A 63 -0.82 -0.65 2.31
CA VAL A 63 -1.18 -0.79 3.72
C VAL A 63 -1.35 -2.27 4.05
N SER A 64 -0.55 -2.76 5.00
CA SER A 64 -0.64 -4.12 5.52
C SER A 64 -1.59 -4.22 6.72
N GLY A 65 -1.58 -5.38 7.38
CA GLY A 65 -2.31 -5.57 8.64
C GLY A 65 -1.69 -4.81 9.82
N ASN A 66 -2.32 -4.96 10.97
CA ASN A 66 -1.81 -4.40 12.21
C ASN A 66 -0.54 -5.15 12.65
N SER A 67 0.54 -4.42 12.90
CA SER A 67 1.84 -5.00 13.25
C SER A 67 1.86 -5.72 14.60
N VAL A 68 0.95 -5.40 15.50
CA VAL A 68 0.86 -5.99 16.83
C VAL A 68 -0.10 -7.17 16.86
N THR A 69 -1.33 -6.97 16.34
CA THR A 69 -2.40 -7.98 16.43
C THR A 69 -2.42 -8.96 15.27
N GLY A 70 -1.76 -8.63 14.15
CA GLY A 70 -1.83 -9.40 12.92
C GLY A 70 -3.17 -9.29 12.17
N ASN A 71 -4.12 -8.48 12.66
CA ASN A 71 -5.40 -8.30 11.98
C ASN A 71 -5.19 -7.69 10.59
N LEU A 72 -5.79 -8.33 9.59
CA LEU A 72 -5.66 -7.96 8.18
C LEU A 72 -7.04 -7.96 7.51
N ALA A 73 -7.36 -6.89 6.80
CA ALA A 73 -8.62 -6.81 6.07
C ALA A 73 -8.66 -7.83 4.92
N ALA A 74 -9.79 -8.53 4.76
CA ALA A 74 -9.99 -9.52 3.70
C ALA A 74 -9.88 -8.92 2.28
N SER A 75 -10.14 -7.62 2.12
CA SER A 75 -9.96 -6.88 0.88
C SER A 75 -8.51 -6.54 0.54
N SER A 76 -7.58 -6.74 1.49
CA SER A 76 -6.17 -6.44 1.30
C SER A 76 -5.54 -7.35 0.25
N ILE A 77 -4.63 -6.77 -0.56
CA ILE A 77 -3.80 -7.55 -1.49
C ILE A 77 -2.99 -8.63 -0.75
N ILE A 78 -2.42 -8.28 0.41
CA ILE A 78 -1.59 -9.20 1.20
C ILE A 78 -2.43 -10.39 1.64
N TYR A 79 -3.69 -10.18 2.03
CA TYR A 79 -4.60 -11.28 2.39
C TYR A 79 -4.85 -12.23 1.21
N LYS A 80 -5.05 -11.68 -0.01
CA LYS A 80 -5.23 -12.50 -1.21
C LYS A 80 -4.00 -13.35 -1.52
N PHE A 81 -2.80 -12.77 -1.43
CA PHE A 81 -1.56 -13.54 -1.59
C PHE A 81 -1.41 -14.63 -0.54
N ILE A 82 -1.68 -14.35 0.73
CA ILE A 82 -1.64 -15.36 1.80
C ILE A 82 -2.60 -16.52 1.51
N ILE A 83 -3.83 -16.25 1.04
CA ILE A 83 -4.78 -17.31 0.66
C ILE A 83 -4.24 -18.15 -0.50
N LEU A 84 -3.76 -17.51 -1.57
CA LEU A 84 -3.24 -18.23 -2.74
C LEU A 84 -2.04 -19.12 -2.36
N LEU A 85 -1.12 -18.60 -1.55
CA LEU A 85 0.02 -19.37 -1.03
C LEU A 85 -0.45 -20.50 -0.13
N SER A 86 -1.30 -20.25 0.86
CA SER A 86 -1.77 -21.26 1.83
C SER A 86 -2.54 -22.42 1.20
N ARG A 87 -3.09 -22.22 0.00
CA ARG A 87 -3.79 -23.23 -0.79
C ARG A 87 -2.92 -23.86 -1.88
N ASN A 88 -1.64 -23.49 -1.94
CA ASN A 88 -0.69 -23.92 -2.97
C ASN A 88 -1.20 -23.65 -4.42
N LEU A 89 -1.94 -22.53 -4.58
CA LEU A 89 -2.48 -22.11 -5.88
C LEU A 89 -1.52 -21.22 -6.66
N LEU A 90 -0.61 -20.53 -5.98
CA LEU A 90 0.38 -19.64 -6.58
C LEU A 90 1.69 -20.41 -6.79
N ARG A 91 1.80 -21.16 -7.89
CA ARG A 91 2.98 -22.00 -8.18
C ARG A 91 4.04 -21.30 -9.01
N LYS A 92 3.63 -20.35 -9.84
CA LYS A 92 4.51 -19.52 -10.66
C LYS A 92 4.19 -18.06 -10.47
N LEU A 93 5.20 -17.20 -10.43
CA LEU A 93 5.01 -15.77 -10.29
C LEU A 93 6.04 -15.01 -11.14
N PRO A 94 5.59 -14.17 -12.10
CA PRO A 94 6.47 -13.40 -12.96
C PRO A 94 6.89 -12.11 -12.26
N ILE A 95 8.03 -12.14 -11.58
CA ILE A 95 8.59 -10.99 -10.89
C ILE A 95 10.02 -10.73 -11.36
N ASP A 96 10.41 -9.46 -11.38
CA ASP A 96 11.78 -9.06 -11.64
C ASP A 96 12.64 -9.35 -10.39
N SER A 97 13.91 -9.68 -10.59
CA SER A 97 14.82 -10.10 -9.50
C SER A 97 15.03 -9.03 -8.42
N ASP A 98 14.89 -7.77 -8.79
CA ASP A 98 15.06 -6.59 -7.94
C ASP A 98 13.74 -5.97 -7.46
N ALA A 99 12.61 -6.67 -7.68
CA ALA A 99 11.30 -6.19 -7.28
C ALA A 99 11.23 -5.94 -5.77
N SER A 100 10.82 -4.76 -5.40
CA SER A 100 10.64 -4.36 -4.00
C SER A 100 9.37 -3.58 -3.79
N LEU A 101 8.73 -3.79 -2.66
CA LEU A 101 7.48 -3.14 -2.27
C LEU A 101 7.69 -2.20 -1.10
N ASN A 102 7.03 -1.06 -1.14
CA ASN A 102 6.87 -0.23 0.03
C ASN A 102 5.57 -0.61 0.75
N ILE A 103 5.70 -1.09 1.98
CA ILE A 103 4.58 -1.59 2.78
C ILE A 103 4.58 -0.89 4.13
N ILE A 104 3.44 -0.33 4.53
CA ILE A 104 3.26 0.31 5.82
C ILE A 104 2.21 -0.44 6.64
N PRO A 105 2.48 -0.81 7.92
CA PRO A 105 1.47 -1.36 8.82
C PRO A 105 0.33 -0.37 9.06
N VAL A 106 -0.91 -0.85 9.13
CA VAL A 106 -2.10 0.00 9.25
C VAL A 106 -2.08 0.87 10.51
N ASN A 107 -1.61 0.34 11.63
CA ASN A 107 -1.46 1.12 12.87
C ASN A 107 -0.42 2.23 12.74
N ASN A 108 0.70 2.01 12.04
CA ASN A 108 1.68 3.05 11.76
C ASN A 108 1.09 4.13 10.83
N PHE A 109 0.35 3.70 9.79
CA PHE A 109 -0.36 4.64 8.91
C PHE A 109 -1.33 5.53 9.69
N VAL A 110 -2.19 4.92 10.52
CA VAL A 110 -3.19 5.64 11.32
C VAL A 110 -2.54 6.61 12.30
N ASN A 111 -1.51 6.17 13.03
CA ASN A 111 -0.81 7.00 13.99
C ASN A 111 -0.17 8.23 13.31
N LYS A 112 0.48 8.02 12.15
CA LYS A 112 1.05 9.12 11.35
C LYS A 112 -0.04 10.06 10.84
N MET A 113 -1.15 9.52 10.32
CA MET A 113 -2.28 10.32 9.85
C MET A 113 -2.87 11.19 10.95
N LEU A 114 -3.06 10.65 12.15
CA LEU A 114 -3.58 11.39 13.30
C LEU A 114 -2.60 12.47 13.79
N ALA A 115 -1.31 12.15 13.87
CA ALA A 115 -0.28 13.11 14.26
C ALA A 115 -0.21 14.32 13.30
N ILE A 116 -0.30 14.07 11.99
CA ILE A 116 -0.36 15.13 10.98
C ILE A 116 -1.71 15.86 11.06
N GLY A 117 -2.80 15.11 11.16
CA GLY A 117 -4.16 15.65 11.15
C GLY A 117 -4.46 16.57 12.34
N SER A 118 -3.76 16.40 13.46
CA SER A 118 -3.88 17.32 14.61
C SER A 118 -3.21 18.69 14.39
N LYS A 119 -2.38 18.85 13.35
CA LYS A 119 -1.65 20.08 13.07
C LYS A 119 -2.43 20.98 12.11
N LYS A 120 -2.64 22.27 12.48
CA LYS A 120 -3.30 23.24 11.61
C LYS A 120 -2.52 23.48 10.31
N GLU A 121 -1.20 23.42 10.39
CA GLU A 121 -0.26 23.63 9.29
C GLU A 121 -0.38 22.57 8.21
N SER A 122 -1.05 21.44 8.49
CA SER A 122 -1.29 20.36 7.50
C SER A 122 -2.50 20.63 6.59
N ILE A 123 -3.28 21.69 6.86
CA ILE A 123 -4.42 22.06 6.02
C ILE A 123 -3.93 22.49 4.63
N GLY A 124 -4.59 22.01 3.59
CA GLY A 124 -4.25 22.28 2.19
C GLY A 124 -3.06 21.47 1.65
N LYS A 125 -2.46 20.60 2.46
CA LYS A 125 -1.23 19.88 2.13
C LYS A 125 -1.47 18.41 1.81
N THR A 126 -0.47 17.81 1.15
CA THR A 126 -0.44 16.40 0.76
C THR A 126 0.78 15.72 1.37
N TYR A 127 0.57 14.58 2.04
CA TYR A 127 1.63 13.84 2.73
C TYR A 127 1.75 12.41 2.21
N HIS A 128 2.98 11.99 1.89
CA HIS A 128 3.28 10.59 1.62
C HIS A 128 3.52 9.86 2.94
N LEU A 129 2.69 8.86 3.21
CA LEU A 129 2.79 8.01 4.41
C LEU A 129 3.28 6.63 3.99
N THR A 130 4.59 6.51 3.83
CA THR A 130 5.26 5.31 3.35
C THR A 130 6.19 4.76 4.42
N HIS A 131 6.65 3.53 4.24
CA HIS A 131 7.71 2.96 5.06
C HIS A 131 9.06 3.56 4.64
N GLN A 132 10.00 3.69 5.59
CA GLN A 132 11.32 4.28 5.34
C GLN A 132 12.18 3.48 4.34
N LYS A 133 11.93 2.17 4.26
CA LYS A 133 12.65 1.26 3.37
C LYS A 133 11.66 0.39 2.61
N ASN A 134 11.99 0.11 1.35
CA ASN A 134 11.31 -0.93 0.62
C ASN A 134 11.71 -2.31 1.15
N THR A 135 10.81 -3.27 1.03
CA THR A 135 11.07 -4.68 1.32
C THR A 135 11.21 -5.43 0.01
N GLU A 136 12.24 -6.22 -0.12
CA GLU A 136 12.43 -7.11 -1.26
C GLU A 136 11.26 -8.09 -1.36
N PHE A 137 10.60 -8.13 -2.52
CA PHE A 137 9.35 -8.88 -2.65
C PHE A 137 9.58 -10.39 -2.61
N ARG A 138 10.68 -10.88 -3.19
CA ARG A 138 11.07 -12.29 -3.12
C ARG A 138 11.26 -12.74 -1.68
N ALA A 139 12.07 -12.03 -0.91
CA ALA A 139 12.32 -12.35 0.49
C ALA A 139 11.02 -12.34 1.33
N LEU A 140 10.11 -11.41 1.04
CA LEU A 140 8.79 -11.35 1.70
C LEU A 140 7.95 -12.60 1.40
N LEU A 141 7.94 -13.06 0.16
CA LEU A 141 7.21 -14.28 -0.26
C LEU A 141 7.82 -15.54 0.33
N GLU A 142 9.13 -15.68 0.27
CA GLU A 142 9.85 -16.84 0.84
C GLU A 142 9.60 -16.94 2.35
N GLN A 143 9.63 -15.80 3.05
CA GLN A 143 9.28 -15.77 4.47
C GLN A 143 7.82 -16.15 4.73
N ALA A 144 6.88 -15.66 3.88
CA ALA A 144 5.47 -16.03 4.00
C ALA A 144 5.27 -17.54 3.78
N CYS A 145 5.92 -18.11 2.78
CA CYS A 145 5.85 -19.55 2.49
C CYS A 145 6.41 -20.39 3.63
N SER A 146 7.56 -20.01 4.19
CA SER A 146 8.14 -20.65 5.38
C SER A 146 7.17 -20.65 6.56
N LEU A 147 6.55 -19.51 6.87
CA LEU A 147 5.57 -19.38 7.96
C LEU A 147 4.27 -20.17 7.72
N LEU A 148 3.86 -20.33 6.47
CA LEU A 148 2.69 -21.12 6.07
C LEU A 148 3.00 -22.61 5.91
N ASN A 149 4.26 -23.01 5.99
CA ASN A 149 4.75 -24.36 5.70
C ASN A 149 4.35 -24.86 4.30
N VAL A 150 4.58 -24.03 3.30
CA VAL A 150 4.32 -24.32 1.87
C VAL A 150 5.57 -24.00 1.03
N GLU A 151 5.69 -24.65 -0.11
CA GLU A 151 6.77 -24.36 -1.06
C GLU A 151 6.58 -22.97 -1.70
N PRO A 152 7.66 -22.18 -1.86
CA PRO A 152 7.59 -20.90 -2.55
C PRO A 152 7.27 -21.12 -4.05
N PRO A 153 6.60 -20.15 -4.69
CA PRO A 153 6.35 -20.21 -6.12
C PRO A 153 7.66 -20.13 -6.89
N GLU A 154 7.68 -20.77 -8.06
CA GLU A 154 8.74 -20.58 -9.03
C GLU A 154 8.70 -19.15 -9.58
N PHE A 155 9.81 -18.43 -9.49
CA PHE A 155 9.93 -17.10 -10.05
C PHE A 155 10.31 -17.20 -11.53
N VAL A 156 9.38 -16.81 -12.38
CA VAL A 156 9.50 -16.95 -13.83
C VAL A 156 9.70 -15.60 -14.53
N SER A 157 10.21 -15.64 -15.76
CA SER A 157 10.33 -14.43 -16.58
C SER A 157 8.97 -13.95 -17.08
N ARG A 158 8.90 -12.70 -17.55
CA ARG A 158 7.67 -12.13 -18.11
C ARG A 158 7.12 -12.90 -19.32
N GLN A 159 7.99 -13.56 -20.06
CA GLN A 159 7.63 -14.36 -21.25
C GLN A 159 6.87 -15.64 -20.91
N GLN A 160 6.96 -16.09 -19.65
CA GLN A 160 6.31 -17.29 -19.14
C GLN A 160 4.98 -17.02 -18.41
N ILE A 161 4.39 -15.84 -18.60
CA ILE A 161 3.11 -15.45 -17.98
C ILE A 161 1.98 -16.38 -18.44
N GLU A 162 2.02 -16.86 -19.68
CA GLU A 162 1.01 -17.75 -20.26
C GLU A 162 0.89 -19.10 -19.53
N ASP A 163 1.94 -19.48 -18.78
CA ASP A 163 1.93 -20.67 -17.93
C ASP A 163 1.10 -20.53 -16.64
N ILE A 164 0.63 -19.32 -16.33
CA ILE A 164 -0.15 -19.06 -15.12
C ILE A 164 -1.63 -19.22 -15.46
N PRO A 165 -2.37 -20.09 -14.73
CA PRO A 165 -3.80 -20.26 -14.98
C PRO A 165 -4.57 -18.93 -14.92
N ASN A 166 -5.45 -18.68 -15.91
CA ASN A 166 -6.23 -17.43 -15.99
C ASN A 166 -7.00 -17.11 -14.70
N GLN A 167 -7.51 -18.13 -14.01
CA GLN A 167 -8.21 -17.98 -12.74
C GLN A 167 -7.31 -17.36 -11.65
N ILE A 168 -6.04 -17.73 -11.61
CA ILE A 168 -5.06 -17.15 -10.68
C ILE A 168 -4.65 -15.76 -11.15
N MET A 169 -4.41 -15.60 -12.47
CA MET A 169 -4.01 -14.33 -13.04
C MET A 169 -5.03 -13.22 -12.73
N GLN A 170 -6.33 -13.46 -12.86
CA GLN A 170 -7.39 -12.50 -12.53
C GLN A 170 -7.31 -11.95 -11.09
N HIS A 171 -6.78 -12.75 -10.15
CA HIS A 171 -6.63 -12.32 -8.76
C HIS A 171 -5.38 -11.48 -8.51
N ILE A 172 -4.34 -11.63 -9.34
CA ILE A 172 -3.04 -10.96 -9.15
C ILE A 172 -2.76 -9.87 -10.19
N GLU A 173 -3.46 -9.84 -11.32
CA GLU A 173 -3.20 -8.95 -12.45
C GLU A 173 -3.19 -7.47 -12.04
N VAL A 174 -4.15 -7.03 -11.23
CA VAL A 174 -4.25 -5.65 -10.73
C VAL A 174 -3.00 -5.24 -9.95
N PHE A 175 -2.26 -6.21 -9.42
CA PHE A 175 -1.08 -5.99 -8.59
C PHE A 175 0.24 -6.17 -9.33
N MET A 176 0.20 -6.76 -10.53
CA MET A 176 1.39 -6.99 -11.34
C MET A 176 2.23 -5.73 -11.59
N PRO A 177 1.65 -4.53 -11.82
CA PRO A 177 2.45 -3.30 -11.96
C PRO A 177 3.28 -2.95 -10.72
N TYR A 178 2.83 -3.33 -9.52
CA TYR A 178 3.51 -3.01 -8.26
C TYR A 178 4.62 -4.00 -7.92
N ILE A 179 4.48 -5.27 -8.32
CA ILE A 179 5.45 -6.32 -8.04
C ILE A 179 6.50 -6.49 -9.14
N ARG A 180 6.33 -5.83 -10.28
CA ARG A 180 7.26 -5.87 -11.43
C ARG A 180 8.33 -4.80 -11.41
N GLN A 181 8.10 -3.71 -10.70
CA GLN A 181 9.01 -2.56 -10.69
C GLN A 181 9.18 -2.06 -9.26
N SER A 182 10.42 -1.88 -8.85
CA SER A 182 10.74 -1.16 -7.62
C SER A 182 10.32 0.30 -7.77
N GLN A 183 9.38 0.73 -6.95
CA GLN A 183 9.01 2.14 -6.89
C GLN A 183 9.70 2.77 -5.68
N LYS A 184 10.51 3.80 -5.94
CA LYS A 184 11.06 4.65 -4.89
C LYS A 184 10.10 5.80 -4.66
N PHE A 185 9.63 5.92 -3.45
CA PHE A 185 8.85 7.08 -3.03
C PHE A 185 9.80 8.08 -2.37
N GLU A 186 9.79 9.31 -2.86
CA GLU A 186 10.45 10.40 -2.15
C GLU A 186 9.65 10.71 -0.90
N PHE A 187 10.32 10.70 0.25
CA PHE A 187 9.75 11.20 1.49
C PHE A 187 9.63 12.72 1.38
N GLN A 188 8.58 13.22 0.77
CA GLN A 188 8.21 14.62 0.87
C GLN A 188 7.48 14.83 2.20
N THR A 189 8.26 14.89 3.26
CA THR A 189 7.77 15.42 4.52
C THR A 189 8.32 16.84 4.61
N GLU A 190 7.43 17.80 4.82
CA GLU A 190 7.87 19.15 5.15
C GLU A 190 8.72 19.08 6.43
N GLU A 191 9.84 19.81 6.43
CA GLU A 191 10.69 19.97 7.60
C GLU A 191 9.82 20.32 8.83
N GLY A 192 9.99 19.59 9.90
CA GLY A 192 9.24 19.76 11.15
C GLY A 192 8.16 18.72 11.45
N ILE A 193 7.63 18.00 10.44
CA ILE A 193 6.65 16.90 10.69
C ILE A 193 7.35 15.55 10.75
N THR A 194 8.43 15.35 10.00
CA THR A 194 9.23 14.11 9.98
C THR A 194 9.77 13.72 11.35
N ASN A 195 10.21 14.69 12.14
CA ASN A 195 10.82 14.43 13.45
C ASN A 195 9.79 14.03 14.52
N ILE A 196 8.50 14.20 14.24
CA ILE A 196 7.41 13.88 15.18
C ILE A 196 6.81 12.49 14.87
N LEU A 197 7.04 11.97 13.68
CA LEU A 197 6.44 10.70 13.27
C LEU A 197 7.31 9.53 13.76
N PRO A 198 6.71 8.59 14.51
CA PRO A 198 7.44 7.39 14.93
C PRO A 198 7.91 6.59 13.72
N PRO A 199 9.04 5.86 13.83
CA PRO A 199 9.46 4.92 12.79
C PRO A 199 8.35 3.89 12.56
N CYS A 200 8.31 3.31 11.35
CA CYS A 200 7.42 2.21 11.07
C CYS A 200 7.98 0.91 11.66
N ASP A 201 7.07 0.03 12.09
CA ASP A 201 7.42 -1.32 12.54
C ASP A 201 7.97 -2.15 11.37
N ASN A 202 8.78 -3.14 11.70
CA ASN A 202 9.40 -4.01 10.71
C ASN A 202 8.34 -4.80 9.92
N VAL A 203 8.45 -4.82 8.60
CA VAL A 203 7.49 -5.47 7.70
C VAL A 203 7.51 -7.00 7.87
N ILE A 204 8.67 -7.59 8.11
CA ILE A 204 8.80 -9.05 8.30
C ILE A 204 8.15 -9.49 9.62
N SER A 205 8.39 -8.77 10.72
CA SER A 205 7.73 -9.08 12.00
C SER A 205 6.21 -8.86 11.91
N THR A 206 5.77 -7.84 11.17
CA THR A 206 4.35 -7.62 10.87
C THR A 206 3.75 -8.80 10.10
N LEU A 207 4.44 -9.29 9.07
CA LEU A 207 4.02 -10.46 8.31
C LEU A 207 3.88 -11.70 9.18
N HIS A 208 4.82 -11.93 10.10
CA HIS A 208 4.76 -13.03 11.07
C HIS A 208 3.47 -12.98 11.88
N ASN A 209 3.14 -11.83 12.47
CA ASN A 209 1.93 -11.67 13.27
C ASN A 209 0.65 -11.84 12.43
N ILE A 210 0.66 -11.37 11.17
CA ILE A 210 -0.46 -11.55 10.23
C ILE A 210 -0.69 -13.04 9.95
N ILE A 211 0.35 -13.79 9.61
CA ILE A 211 0.23 -15.22 9.27
C ILE A 211 -0.13 -16.04 10.50
N HIS A 212 0.41 -15.72 11.66
CA HIS A 212 0.04 -16.37 12.92
C HIS A 212 -1.48 -16.18 13.21
N ASN A 213 -1.98 -14.95 13.10
CA ASN A 213 -3.41 -14.66 13.30
C ASN A 213 -4.29 -15.36 12.25
N PHE A 214 -3.89 -15.33 10.97
CA PHE A 214 -4.59 -16.02 9.89
C PHE A 214 -4.68 -17.54 10.13
N SER A 215 -3.60 -18.16 10.57
CA SER A 215 -3.56 -19.60 10.84
C SER A 215 -4.40 -19.98 12.07
N SER A 216 -4.45 -19.12 13.08
CA SER A 216 -5.26 -19.32 14.30
C SER A 216 -6.76 -19.16 14.01
N SER A 217 -7.15 -18.33 13.06
CA SER A 217 -8.55 -18.08 12.68
C SER A 217 -9.17 -19.22 11.84
N LYS A 218 -8.38 -20.17 11.37
CA LYS A 218 -8.84 -21.32 10.58
C LYS A 218 -9.09 -22.59 11.41
N LYS A 219 -8.75 -22.56 12.69
CA LYS A 219 -9.07 -23.60 13.66
C LYS A 219 -10.41 -23.33 14.31
#